data_24cd53c70673fb9f26b67c69afb0c0b1
#
_entry.id   24cd53c70673fb9f26b67c69afb0c0b1
#
_cell.length_a   1.000
_cell.length_b   1.000
_cell.length_c   1.000
_cell.angle_alpha   90.00
_cell.angle_beta   90.00
_cell.angle_gamma   90.00
#
_symmetry.space_group_name_H-M   'P 1'
#
loop_
_entity.id
_entity.type
_entity.pdbx_description
1 polymer ?
#
loop_
_entity_poly.entity_id
_entity_poly.type
_entity_poly.pdbx_seq_one_letter_code
_entity_poly.pdbx_strand_id
1 'polypeptide(L)'
;MAGESKLTDIHVHLDQYPREEMEQVLRRAHKSGVRWVVTSGMDLESSARAVEIAAANERVLASVGIHPWVAAENFPAEFHEKFRNLARENVTVAMGEVGLDFVDNVFSGVTYHDNQDLREAQEQAFRGQIELACELTLPLIVHCRGAYSSLAPILKEEKAYRARGVVHNFEGDERQASKLLDMGFLLSFGGTITYPDATELQRIIRYIPLDGILIETDSPYMPLHLQSTDKNEPANVARVVQIVAKIREVDTKELISAIYNNFNNLLNLKA
;
A
#
# COMPACT_ATOMS: atom_id res chain seq x y z
N MET A 1 26.14 -6.83 19.29
CA MET A 1 25.83 -6.28 17.96
C MET A 1 24.32 -6.09 17.94
N ALA A 2 23.82 -4.86 17.80
CA ALA A 2 22.39 -4.62 17.61
C ALA A 2 22.01 -5.33 16.30
N GLY A 3 21.06 -6.26 16.36
CA GLY A 3 20.56 -6.96 15.18
C GLY A 3 20.10 -5.93 14.13
N GLU A 4 20.35 -6.25 12.87
CA GLU A 4 19.96 -5.40 11.74
C GLU A 4 18.45 -5.13 11.81
N SER A 5 18.07 -3.88 11.72
CA SER A 5 16.67 -3.45 11.75
C SER A 5 15.91 -4.04 10.54
N LYS A 6 14.73 -4.61 10.79
CA LYS A 6 13.93 -5.33 9.80
C LYS A 6 12.49 -4.82 9.67
N LEU A 7 12.15 -3.69 10.31
CA LEU A 7 10.83 -3.10 10.12
C LEU A 7 10.70 -2.55 8.71
N THR A 8 9.54 -2.76 8.10
CA THR A 8 9.22 -2.25 6.74
C THR A 8 7.85 -1.59 6.75
N ASP A 9 7.72 -0.53 5.97
CA ASP A 9 6.47 0.17 5.72
C ASP A 9 6.16 0.09 4.23
N ILE A 10 5.14 -0.70 3.85
CA ILE A 10 4.85 -0.98 2.44
C ILE A 10 4.11 0.16 1.74
N HIS A 11 3.53 1.12 2.48
CA HIS A 11 2.74 2.18 1.87
C HIS A 11 2.78 3.47 2.67
N VAL A 12 3.33 4.52 2.06
CA VAL A 12 3.34 5.90 2.57
C VAL A 12 3.28 6.92 1.44
N HIS A 13 2.97 8.19 1.75
CA HIS A 13 2.99 9.31 0.82
C HIS A 13 4.01 10.37 1.27
N LEU A 14 5.29 10.15 1.00
CA LEU A 14 6.37 11.06 1.42
C LEU A 14 6.34 12.40 0.71
N ASP A 15 5.77 12.47 -0.49
CA ASP A 15 5.54 13.69 -1.25
C ASP A 15 4.58 14.67 -0.56
N GLN A 16 3.72 14.17 0.34
CA GLN A 16 2.77 14.98 1.12
C GLN A 16 3.40 15.69 2.33
N TYR A 17 4.68 15.46 2.61
CA TYR A 17 5.41 16.20 3.62
C TYR A 17 6.22 17.34 2.98
N PRO A 18 6.27 18.54 3.60
CA PRO A 18 7.27 19.54 3.25
C PRO A 18 8.68 18.92 3.33
N ARG A 19 9.58 19.31 2.43
CA ARG A 19 10.91 18.68 2.30
C ARG A 19 11.67 18.57 3.64
N GLU A 20 11.71 19.65 4.42
CA GLU A 20 12.41 19.68 5.70
C GLU A 20 11.76 18.75 6.74
N GLU A 21 10.42 18.65 6.73
CA GLU A 21 9.66 17.74 7.59
C GLU A 21 9.91 16.29 7.17
N MET A 22 9.88 15.97 5.88
CA MET A 22 10.15 14.63 5.33
C MET A 22 11.49 14.07 5.80
N GLU A 23 12.56 14.88 5.74
CA GLU A 23 13.88 14.46 6.23
C GLU A 23 13.88 14.12 7.71
N GLN A 24 13.10 14.85 8.53
CA GLN A 24 12.96 14.56 9.96
C GLN A 24 12.14 13.29 10.20
N VAL A 25 11.06 13.10 9.44
CA VAL A 25 10.22 11.90 9.45
C VAL A 25 11.06 10.66 9.13
N LEU A 26 11.86 10.69 8.07
CA LEU A 26 12.75 9.58 7.70
C LEU A 26 13.83 9.30 8.75
N ARG A 27 14.39 10.35 9.37
CA ARG A 27 15.34 10.16 10.50
C ARG A 27 14.68 9.47 11.69
N ARG A 28 13.43 9.86 12.06
CA ARG A 28 12.68 9.19 13.14
C ARG A 28 12.35 7.75 12.79
N ALA A 29 11.90 7.48 11.56
CA ALA A 29 11.65 6.13 11.06
C ALA A 29 12.88 5.23 11.20
N HIS A 30 14.03 5.71 10.72
CA HIS A 30 15.29 5.00 10.85
C HIS A 30 15.67 4.72 12.32
N LYS A 31 15.54 5.73 13.20
CA LYS A 31 15.81 5.58 14.64
C LYS A 31 14.89 4.55 15.32
N SER A 32 13.65 4.44 14.83
CA SER A 32 12.66 3.47 15.30
C SER A 32 12.86 2.07 14.72
N GLY A 33 13.86 1.89 13.87
CA GLY A 33 14.19 0.58 13.31
C GLY A 33 13.55 0.28 11.96
N VAL A 34 13.00 1.25 11.25
CA VAL A 34 12.49 1.04 9.89
C VAL A 34 13.65 0.90 8.90
N ARG A 35 13.68 -0.22 8.21
CA ARG A 35 14.69 -0.56 7.20
C ARG A 35 14.30 -0.03 5.83
N TRP A 36 13.05 -0.24 5.43
CA TRP A 36 12.51 0.13 4.14
C TRP A 36 11.17 0.83 4.25
N VAL A 37 10.97 1.82 3.42
CA VAL A 37 9.72 2.55 3.22
C VAL A 37 9.41 2.57 1.73
N VAL A 38 8.17 2.23 1.33
CA VAL A 38 7.72 2.38 -0.06
C VAL A 38 6.84 3.62 -0.15
N THR A 39 7.29 4.64 -0.88
CA THR A 39 6.49 5.84 -1.14
C THR A 39 5.71 5.68 -2.43
N SER A 40 4.41 5.95 -2.39
CA SER A 40 3.45 5.71 -3.48
C SER A 40 3.01 7.00 -4.13
N GLY A 41 3.04 7.05 -5.47
CA GLY A 41 2.42 8.11 -6.25
C GLY A 41 0.92 7.88 -6.43
N MET A 42 0.16 8.96 -6.60
CA MET A 42 -1.29 8.95 -6.85
C MET A 42 -1.66 9.41 -8.28
N ASP A 43 -0.71 10.02 -8.97
CA ASP A 43 -0.79 10.50 -10.35
C ASP A 43 0.59 10.55 -10.99
N LEU A 44 0.72 11.14 -12.18
CA LEU A 44 2.00 11.21 -12.88
C LEU A 44 3.01 12.09 -12.14
N GLU A 45 2.58 13.22 -11.59
CA GLU A 45 3.45 14.20 -10.91
C GLU A 45 3.96 13.61 -9.59
N SER A 46 3.07 13.11 -8.75
CA SER A 46 3.41 12.47 -7.47
C SER A 46 4.21 11.17 -7.66
N SER A 47 3.95 10.41 -8.74
CA SER A 47 4.76 9.22 -9.09
C SER A 47 6.20 9.62 -9.47
N ALA A 48 6.38 10.65 -10.29
CA ALA A 48 7.71 11.18 -10.60
C ALA A 48 8.41 11.67 -9.31
N ARG A 49 7.66 12.34 -8.44
CA ARG A 49 8.17 12.82 -7.15
C ARG A 49 8.57 11.66 -6.23
N ALA A 50 7.78 10.57 -6.18
CA ALA A 50 8.11 9.37 -5.41
C ALA A 50 9.45 8.76 -5.88
N VAL A 51 9.68 8.69 -7.20
CA VAL A 51 10.95 8.22 -7.79
C VAL A 51 12.11 9.13 -7.39
N GLU A 52 11.95 10.45 -7.48
CA GLU A 52 12.98 11.41 -7.05
C GLU A 52 13.34 11.26 -5.57
N ILE A 53 12.33 11.14 -4.69
CA ILE A 53 12.54 10.94 -3.26
C ILE A 53 13.28 9.62 -3.00
N ALA A 54 12.87 8.54 -3.66
CA ALA A 54 13.52 7.23 -3.51
C ALA A 54 14.97 7.26 -4.02
N ALA A 55 15.24 7.89 -5.15
CA ALA A 55 16.60 8.03 -5.69
C ALA A 55 17.53 8.83 -4.78
N ALA A 56 16.99 9.76 -4.00
CA ALA A 56 17.74 10.58 -3.05
C ALA A 56 17.94 9.95 -1.67
N ASN A 57 17.28 8.81 -1.37
CA ASN A 57 17.25 8.21 -0.03
C ASN A 57 17.44 6.69 -0.08
N GLU A 58 18.56 6.16 0.39
CA GLU A 58 18.95 4.74 0.32
C GLU A 58 17.95 3.73 0.94
N ARG A 59 17.00 4.20 1.75
CA ARG A 59 16.02 3.36 2.47
C ARG A 59 14.60 3.62 2.03
N VAL A 60 14.45 4.32 0.93
CA VAL A 60 13.14 4.60 0.31
C VAL A 60 13.10 3.93 -1.05
N LEU A 61 11.99 3.27 -1.31
CA LEU A 61 11.64 2.66 -2.58
C LEU A 61 10.39 3.38 -3.11
N ALA A 62 10.16 3.33 -4.41
CA ALA A 62 9.02 3.98 -5.03
C ALA A 62 8.01 2.97 -5.57
N SER A 63 6.73 3.31 -5.51
CA SER A 63 5.70 2.75 -6.36
C SER A 63 5.05 3.85 -7.19
N VAL A 64 4.66 3.53 -8.41
CA VAL A 64 4.15 4.48 -9.39
C VAL A 64 2.79 4.02 -9.93
N GLY A 65 1.81 4.91 -9.93
CA GLY A 65 0.46 4.55 -10.33
C GLY A 65 -0.50 5.74 -10.38
N ILE A 66 -1.74 5.47 -10.72
CA ILE A 66 -2.82 6.45 -10.72
C ILE A 66 -3.91 5.95 -9.77
N HIS A 67 -4.10 6.70 -8.68
CA HIS A 67 -5.11 6.44 -7.68
C HIS A 67 -6.54 6.49 -8.30
N PRO A 68 -7.48 5.66 -7.84
CA PRO A 68 -8.83 5.60 -8.41
C PRO A 68 -9.55 6.94 -8.47
N TRP A 69 -9.35 7.85 -7.52
CA TRP A 69 -9.96 9.18 -7.57
C TRP A 69 -9.48 10.00 -8.78
N VAL A 70 -8.17 9.97 -9.06
CA VAL A 70 -7.58 10.66 -10.21
C VAL A 70 -7.97 9.95 -11.50
N ALA A 71 -7.95 8.62 -11.50
CA ALA A 71 -8.28 7.79 -12.66
C ALA A 71 -9.72 8.00 -13.14
N ALA A 72 -10.67 8.19 -12.23
CA ALA A 72 -12.06 8.45 -12.56
C ALA A 72 -12.28 9.78 -13.30
N GLU A 73 -11.46 10.78 -12.99
CA GLU A 73 -11.58 12.11 -13.59
C GLU A 73 -10.74 12.26 -14.86
N ASN A 74 -9.54 11.69 -14.86
CA ASN A 74 -8.59 11.89 -15.96
C ASN A 74 -7.54 10.76 -16.04
N PHE A 75 -7.88 9.66 -16.72
CA PHE A 75 -6.88 8.64 -17.04
C PHE A 75 -6.17 9.02 -18.36
N PRO A 76 -4.85 9.30 -18.33
CA PRO A 76 -4.15 9.85 -19.49
C PRO A 76 -3.98 8.83 -20.61
N ALA A 77 -4.20 9.27 -21.86
CA ALA A 77 -4.03 8.42 -23.05
C ALA A 77 -2.59 7.87 -23.18
N GLU A 78 -1.59 8.65 -22.73
CA GLU A 78 -0.17 8.26 -22.75
C GLU A 78 0.27 7.51 -21.48
N PHE A 79 -0.69 6.94 -20.71
CA PHE A 79 -0.40 6.23 -19.45
C PHE A 79 0.72 5.21 -19.61
N HIS A 80 0.58 4.29 -20.57
CA HIS A 80 1.54 3.19 -20.77
C HIS A 80 2.97 3.69 -21.05
N GLU A 81 3.13 4.76 -21.84
CA GLU A 81 4.45 5.31 -22.15
C GLU A 81 5.08 5.99 -20.94
N LYS A 82 4.35 6.93 -20.32
CA LYS A 82 4.85 7.74 -19.20
C LYS A 82 5.16 6.89 -17.98
N PHE A 83 4.24 6.00 -17.60
CA PHE A 83 4.43 5.16 -16.42
C PHE A 83 5.44 4.03 -16.66
N ARG A 84 5.58 3.52 -17.87
CA ARG A 84 6.65 2.57 -18.22
C ARG A 84 8.04 3.15 -17.97
N ASN A 85 8.25 4.43 -18.24
CA ASN A 85 9.53 5.08 -17.99
C ASN A 85 9.80 5.18 -16.48
N LEU A 86 8.85 5.65 -15.67
CA LEU A 86 8.97 5.70 -14.21
C LEU A 86 9.13 4.31 -13.59
N ALA A 87 8.39 3.32 -14.11
CA ALA A 87 8.42 1.95 -13.63
C ALA A 87 9.74 1.19 -13.92
N ARG A 88 10.57 1.69 -14.82
CA ARG A 88 11.89 1.13 -15.14
C ARG A 88 13.03 1.74 -14.32
N GLU A 89 12.75 2.76 -13.55
CA GLU A 89 13.76 3.32 -12.64
C GLU A 89 14.13 2.29 -11.55
N ASN A 90 15.42 2.16 -11.25
CA ASN A 90 15.93 1.13 -10.34
C ASN A 90 15.36 1.18 -8.92
N VAL A 91 14.83 2.33 -8.53
CA VAL A 91 14.19 2.55 -7.22
C VAL A 91 12.71 2.23 -7.21
N THR A 92 12.11 2.01 -8.39
CA THR A 92 10.69 1.64 -8.53
C THR A 92 10.52 0.14 -8.36
N VAL A 93 9.74 -0.28 -7.38
CA VAL A 93 9.58 -1.68 -6.98
C VAL A 93 8.15 -2.20 -7.15
N ALA A 94 7.18 -1.32 -7.43
CA ALA A 94 5.78 -1.70 -7.57
C ALA A 94 5.00 -0.73 -8.47
N MET A 95 3.88 -1.21 -9.02
CA MET A 95 2.81 -0.37 -9.57
C MET A 95 1.81 -0.05 -8.45
N GLY A 96 1.73 1.20 -8.07
CA GLY A 96 0.87 1.65 -6.96
C GLY A 96 1.05 3.17 -6.69
N GLU A 97 0.06 3.80 -6.13
CA GLU A 97 -1.20 3.28 -5.63
C GLU A 97 -2.23 3.18 -6.77
N VAL A 98 -2.84 2.00 -6.93
CA VAL A 98 -3.78 1.70 -8.01
C VAL A 98 -4.98 0.95 -7.46
N GLY A 99 -6.13 0.96 -8.12
CA GLY A 99 -7.25 0.16 -7.64
C GLY A 99 -8.62 0.81 -7.81
N LEU A 100 -9.47 0.63 -6.78
CA LEU A 100 -10.88 1.02 -6.80
C LEU A 100 -11.29 1.70 -5.49
N ASP A 101 -12.02 2.81 -5.59
CA ASP A 101 -12.65 3.48 -4.46
C ASP A 101 -14.08 3.91 -4.84
N PHE A 102 -15.07 3.22 -4.29
CA PHE A 102 -16.49 3.48 -4.56
C PHE A 102 -17.18 4.22 -3.41
N VAL A 103 -16.42 4.70 -2.44
CA VAL A 103 -16.92 5.55 -1.36
C VAL A 103 -16.83 7.01 -1.77
N ASP A 104 -17.87 7.77 -1.48
CA ASP A 104 -17.94 9.18 -1.82
C ASP A 104 -16.77 9.96 -1.21
N ASN A 105 -16.13 10.76 -2.04
CA ASN A 105 -15.02 11.59 -1.61
C ASN A 105 -15.54 12.92 -1.05
N VAL A 106 -15.65 13.00 0.27
CA VAL A 106 -16.15 14.19 0.97
C VAL A 106 -15.26 15.43 0.79
N PHE A 107 -13.99 15.25 0.45
CA PHE A 107 -13.06 16.36 0.26
C PHE A 107 -13.20 17.02 -1.10
N SER A 108 -13.45 16.24 -2.15
CA SER A 108 -13.69 16.74 -3.52
C SER A 108 -15.18 16.95 -3.81
N GLY A 109 -16.08 16.41 -2.99
CA GLY A 109 -17.52 16.42 -3.20
C GLY A 109 -17.97 15.47 -4.32
N VAL A 110 -17.11 14.55 -4.77
CA VAL A 110 -17.44 13.57 -5.81
C VAL A 110 -18.18 12.41 -5.21
N THR A 111 -19.32 12.07 -5.80
CA THR A 111 -20.18 10.94 -5.42
C THR A 111 -19.90 9.76 -6.35
N TYR A 112 -19.36 8.68 -5.79
CA TYR A 112 -19.03 7.47 -6.55
C TYR A 112 -20.11 6.39 -6.42
N HIS A 113 -20.79 6.28 -5.27
CA HIS A 113 -21.71 5.18 -5.02
C HIS A 113 -22.92 5.15 -5.97
N ASP A 114 -23.38 6.29 -6.45
CA ASP A 114 -24.49 6.42 -7.40
C ASP A 114 -24.03 6.79 -8.82
N ASN A 115 -22.73 6.83 -9.11
CA ASN A 115 -22.19 7.23 -10.40
C ASN A 115 -21.50 6.04 -11.10
N GLN A 116 -22.26 5.35 -11.94
CA GLN A 116 -21.78 4.17 -12.67
C GLN A 116 -20.63 4.52 -13.61
N ASP A 117 -20.70 5.67 -14.31
CA ASP A 117 -19.67 6.08 -15.28
C ASP A 117 -18.30 6.27 -14.61
N LEU A 118 -18.28 6.89 -13.41
CA LEU A 118 -17.04 7.07 -12.65
C LEU A 118 -16.47 5.75 -12.14
N ARG A 119 -17.33 4.80 -11.73
CA ARG A 119 -16.89 3.46 -11.33
C ARG A 119 -16.29 2.70 -12.51
N GLU A 120 -16.95 2.72 -13.66
CA GLU A 120 -16.45 2.09 -14.89
C GLU A 120 -15.11 2.71 -15.33
N ALA A 121 -14.95 4.02 -15.20
CA ALA A 121 -13.68 4.69 -15.47
C ALA A 121 -12.56 4.21 -14.54
N GLN A 122 -12.83 4.06 -13.24
CA GLN A 122 -11.87 3.47 -12.30
C GLN A 122 -11.52 2.02 -12.68
N GLU A 123 -12.51 1.19 -13.00
CA GLU A 123 -12.30 -0.20 -13.38
C GLU A 123 -11.44 -0.32 -14.64
N GLN A 124 -11.71 0.49 -15.67
CA GLN A 124 -10.93 0.51 -16.92
C GLN A 124 -9.49 0.96 -16.66
N ALA A 125 -9.31 2.03 -15.90
CA ALA A 125 -7.98 2.52 -15.53
C ALA A 125 -7.19 1.47 -14.72
N PHE A 126 -7.85 0.77 -13.78
CA PHE A 126 -7.22 -0.27 -13.00
C PHE A 126 -6.78 -1.45 -13.87
N ARG A 127 -7.61 -1.88 -14.84
CA ARG A 127 -7.24 -2.93 -15.81
C ARG A 127 -5.99 -2.56 -16.61
N GLY A 128 -5.90 -1.33 -17.12
CA GLY A 128 -4.70 -0.86 -17.84
C GLY A 128 -3.45 -0.84 -16.96
N GLN A 129 -3.59 -0.54 -15.68
CA GLN A 129 -2.47 -0.55 -14.73
C GLN A 129 -2.04 -1.97 -14.36
N ILE A 130 -2.98 -2.93 -14.24
CA ILE A 130 -2.66 -4.35 -14.07
C ILE A 130 -1.91 -4.90 -15.30
N GLU A 131 -2.34 -4.55 -16.51
CA GLU A 131 -1.67 -4.96 -17.75
C GLU A 131 -0.20 -4.52 -17.74
N LEU A 132 0.08 -3.25 -17.45
CA LEU A 132 1.44 -2.73 -17.37
C LEU A 132 2.26 -3.38 -16.25
N ALA A 133 1.68 -3.60 -15.09
CA ALA A 133 2.33 -4.32 -13.99
C ALA A 133 2.73 -5.74 -14.38
N CYS A 134 1.82 -6.48 -15.04
CA CYS A 134 2.08 -7.83 -15.54
C CYS A 134 3.17 -7.85 -16.62
N GLU A 135 3.19 -6.85 -17.52
CA GLU A 135 4.22 -6.72 -18.56
C GLU A 135 5.61 -6.50 -17.94
N LEU A 136 5.70 -5.62 -16.94
CA LEU A 136 6.95 -5.25 -16.29
C LEU A 136 7.34 -6.20 -15.14
N THR A 137 6.48 -7.15 -14.81
CA THR A 137 6.68 -8.08 -13.67
C THR A 137 6.86 -7.32 -12.34
N LEU A 138 6.15 -6.20 -12.19
CA LEU A 138 6.11 -5.42 -10.95
C LEU A 138 4.88 -5.81 -10.13
N PRO A 139 5.00 -5.99 -8.81
CA PRO A 139 3.85 -6.22 -7.95
C PRO A 139 2.94 -4.98 -7.87
N LEU A 140 1.68 -5.22 -7.54
CA LEU A 140 0.68 -4.19 -7.36
C LEU A 140 0.60 -3.76 -5.89
N ILE A 141 0.49 -2.45 -5.62
CA ILE A 141 0.00 -1.91 -4.34
C ILE A 141 -1.42 -1.40 -4.60
N VAL A 142 -2.40 -2.16 -4.10
CA VAL A 142 -3.80 -2.01 -4.48
C VAL A 142 -4.60 -1.29 -3.41
N HIS A 143 -5.20 -0.18 -3.76
CA HIS A 143 -6.24 0.50 -3.02
C HIS A 143 -7.60 -0.17 -3.25
N CYS A 144 -8.34 -0.44 -2.17
CA CYS A 144 -9.70 -0.92 -2.31
C CYS A 144 -10.59 -0.42 -1.17
N ARG A 145 -11.51 0.49 -1.46
CA ARG A 145 -12.47 0.99 -0.49
C ARG A 145 -13.90 0.94 -1.07
N GLY A 146 -14.80 0.22 -0.37
CA GLY A 146 -16.19 0.04 -0.84
C GLY A 146 -16.35 -0.74 -2.16
N ALA A 147 -15.28 -1.37 -2.69
CA ALA A 147 -15.22 -1.94 -4.03
C ALA A 147 -14.79 -3.42 -4.11
N TYR A 148 -14.76 -4.14 -2.97
CA TYR A 148 -14.29 -5.53 -2.92
C TYR A 148 -15.07 -6.49 -3.82
N SER A 149 -16.35 -6.20 -4.13
CA SER A 149 -17.15 -6.99 -5.06
C SER A 149 -16.63 -6.94 -6.50
N SER A 150 -16.07 -5.82 -6.93
CA SER A 150 -15.44 -5.63 -8.25
C SER A 150 -13.96 -6.04 -8.25
N LEU A 151 -13.24 -5.86 -7.13
CA LEU A 151 -11.81 -6.08 -7.07
C LEU A 151 -11.39 -7.51 -7.46
N ALA A 152 -11.91 -8.53 -6.77
CA ALA A 152 -11.49 -9.90 -6.99
C ALA A 152 -11.84 -10.43 -8.42
N PRO A 153 -13.00 -10.13 -9.00
CA PRO A 153 -13.29 -10.42 -10.41
C PRO A 153 -12.26 -9.80 -11.37
N ILE A 154 -11.98 -8.50 -11.24
CA ILE A 154 -11.03 -7.80 -12.12
C ILE A 154 -9.63 -8.41 -12.01
N LEU A 155 -9.10 -8.60 -10.78
CA LEU A 155 -7.80 -9.23 -10.57
C LEU A 155 -7.71 -10.62 -11.22
N LYS A 156 -8.79 -11.41 -11.20
CA LYS A 156 -8.86 -12.72 -11.82
C LYS A 156 -8.90 -12.62 -13.35
N GLU A 157 -9.76 -11.78 -13.90
CA GLU A 157 -9.93 -11.58 -15.35
C GLU A 157 -8.63 -11.11 -16.01
N GLU A 158 -7.96 -10.12 -15.39
CA GLU A 158 -6.69 -9.57 -15.86
C GLU A 158 -5.47 -10.44 -15.50
N LYS A 159 -5.68 -11.60 -14.85
CA LYS A 159 -4.61 -12.51 -14.44
C LYS A 159 -3.53 -11.81 -13.59
N ALA A 160 -3.96 -10.92 -12.70
CA ALA A 160 -3.09 -10.13 -11.84
C ALA A 160 -2.18 -10.97 -10.92
N TYR A 161 -2.49 -12.26 -10.72
CA TYR A 161 -1.61 -13.22 -10.05
C TYR A 161 -0.21 -13.35 -10.70
N ARG A 162 -0.06 -12.92 -11.96
CA ARG A 162 1.25 -12.89 -12.66
C ARG A 162 2.15 -11.77 -12.13
N ALA A 163 1.55 -10.65 -11.76
CA ALA A 163 2.24 -9.55 -11.10
C ALA A 163 2.35 -9.79 -9.59
N ARG A 164 1.34 -10.43 -8.99
CA ARG A 164 1.11 -10.50 -7.54
C ARG A 164 0.83 -9.11 -6.97
N GLY A 165 0.75 -8.97 -5.65
CA GLY A 165 0.55 -7.65 -5.06
C GLY A 165 0.21 -7.71 -3.58
N VAL A 166 -0.11 -6.54 -3.05
CA VAL A 166 -0.67 -6.33 -1.73
C VAL A 166 -1.91 -5.46 -1.84
N VAL A 167 -2.98 -5.82 -1.13
CA VAL A 167 -4.09 -4.90 -0.89
C VAL A 167 -3.74 -4.11 0.36
N HIS A 168 -3.41 -2.81 0.16
CA HIS A 168 -3.00 -1.94 1.25
C HIS A 168 -4.21 -1.52 2.10
N ASN A 169 -3.96 -1.20 3.37
CA ASN A 169 -4.97 -0.80 4.35
C ASN A 169 -6.26 -1.64 4.24
N PHE A 170 -6.10 -2.97 4.29
CA PHE A 170 -7.19 -3.90 4.05
C PHE A 170 -8.34 -3.68 5.05
N GLU A 171 -9.55 -3.46 4.53
CA GLU A 171 -10.79 -3.22 5.30
C GLU A 171 -11.92 -4.20 4.92
N GLY A 172 -11.61 -5.25 4.18
CA GLY A 172 -12.58 -6.26 3.75
C GLY A 172 -12.96 -7.25 4.86
N ASP A 173 -13.89 -8.14 4.53
CA ASP A 173 -14.30 -9.25 5.37
C ASP A 173 -13.39 -10.49 5.20
N GLU A 174 -13.63 -11.53 6.02
CA GLU A 174 -12.87 -12.79 6.01
C GLU A 174 -12.93 -13.51 4.65
N ARG A 175 -14.10 -13.48 3.99
CA ARG A 175 -14.29 -14.11 2.67
C ARG A 175 -13.49 -13.39 1.59
N GLN A 176 -13.42 -12.07 1.67
CA GLN A 176 -12.63 -11.24 0.77
C GLN A 176 -11.13 -11.45 1.02
N ALA A 177 -10.72 -11.50 2.28
CA ALA A 177 -9.35 -11.82 2.66
C ALA A 177 -8.91 -13.19 2.08
N SER A 178 -9.70 -14.25 2.30
CA SER A 178 -9.40 -15.59 1.79
C SER A 178 -9.24 -15.60 0.27
N LYS A 179 -10.17 -14.96 -0.47
CA LYS A 179 -10.11 -14.91 -1.93
C LYS A 179 -8.84 -14.22 -2.44
N LEU A 180 -8.41 -13.12 -1.81
CA LEU A 180 -7.22 -12.39 -2.22
C LEU A 180 -5.96 -13.18 -1.92
N LEU A 181 -5.88 -13.83 -0.74
CA LEU A 181 -4.77 -14.71 -0.38
C LEU A 181 -4.66 -15.92 -1.33
N ASP A 182 -5.79 -16.55 -1.69
CA ASP A 182 -5.85 -17.67 -2.66
C ASP A 182 -5.37 -17.25 -4.05
N MET A 183 -5.45 -15.95 -4.39
CA MET A 183 -4.93 -15.38 -5.63
C MET A 183 -3.46 -14.96 -5.53
N GLY A 184 -2.81 -15.16 -4.37
CA GLY A 184 -1.41 -14.82 -4.12
C GLY A 184 -1.17 -13.35 -3.77
N PHE A 185 -2.23 -12.60 -3.41
CA PHE A 185 -2.10 -11.25 -2.86
C PHE A 185 -1.87 -11.29 -1.35
N LEU A 186 -1.02 -10.40 -0.86
CA LEU A 186 -0.86 -10.15 0.56
C LEU A 186 -1.85 -9.08 1.02
N LEU A 187 -2.06 -8.99 2.34
CA LEU A 187 -2.91 -7.98 2.95
C LEU A 187 -2.05 -7.12 3.88
N SER A 188 -2.14 -5.81 3.74
CA SER A 188 -1.42 -4.88 4.61
C SER A 188 -2.36 -4.24 5.62
N PHE A 189 -1.83 -4.01 6.83
CA PHE A 189 -2.58 -3.44 7.95
C PHE A 189 -1.82 -2.27 8.55
N GLY A 190 -2.55 -1.18 8.77
CA GLY A 190 -2.01 0.07 9.31
C GLY A 190 -2.66 0.52 10.61
N GLY A 191 -2.74 1.83 10.81
CA GLY A 191 -3.31 2.47 11.99
C GLY A 191 -4.78 2.12 12.25
N THR A 192 -5.54 1.80 11.22
CA THR A 192 -6.98 1.45 11.28
C THR A 192 -7.29 0.30 12.22
N ILE A 193 -6.37 -0.67 12.39
CA ILE A 193 -6.54 -1.79 13.34
C ILE A 193 -6.69 -1.35 14.81
N THR A 194 -6.33 -0.11 15.10
CA THR A 194 -6.39 0.45 16.46
C THR A 194 -7.71 1.16 16.77
N TYR A 195 -8.57 1.32 15.77
CA TYR A 195 -9.85 2.02 15.93
C TYR A 195 -10.87 1.18 16.69
N PRO A 196 -11.79 1.79 17.43
CA PRO A 196 -12.74 1.06 18.29
C PRO A 196 -13.64 0.06 17.56
N ASP A 197 -13.91 0.33 16.29
CA ASP A 197 -14.77 -0.47 15.39
C ASP A 197 -14.00 -1.53 14.59
N ALA A 198 -12.67 -1.62 14.74
CA ALA A 198 -11.80 -2.54 14.00
C ALA A 198 -11.91 -4.03 14.42
N THR A 199 -12.98 -4.42 15.11
CA THR A 199 -13.15 -5.80 15.65
C THR A 199 -13.02 -6.87 14.59
N GLU A 200 -13.61 -6.66 13.41
CA GLU A 200 -13.55 -7.63 12.30
C GLU A 200 -12.13 -7.73 11.75
N LEU A 201 -11.44 -6.59 11.53
CA LEU A 201 -10.04 -6.58 11.09
C LEU A 201 -9.13 -7.30 12.08
N GLN A 202 -9.32 -7.08 13.38
CA GLN A 202 -8.54 -7.76 14.41
C GLN A 202 -8.81 -9.27 14.40
N ARG A 203 -10.04 -9.70 14.10
CA ARG A 203 -10.38 -11.10 13.93
C ARG A 203 -9.66 -11.70 12.71
N ILE A 204 -9.68 -11.02 11.58
CA ILE A 204 -9.00 -11.44 10.34
C ILE A 204 -7.49 -11.56 10.59
N ILE A 205 -6.86 -10.54 11.16
CA ILE A 205 -5.43 -10.54 11.49
C ILE A 205 -5.04 -11.76 12.34
N ARG A 206 -5.90 -12.22 13.23
CA ARG A 206 -5.62 -13.38 14.09
C ARG A 206 -5.47 -14.68 13.31
N TYR A 207 -6.20 -14.86 12.22
CA TYR A 207 -6.33 -16.13 11.52
C TYR A 207 -5.63 -16.21 10.16
N ILE A 208 -5.35 -15.10 9.49
CA ILE A 208 -4.65 -15.15 8.20
C ILE A 208 -3.23 -15.72 8.36
N PRO A 209 -2.68 -16.41 7.35
CA PRO A 209 -1.32 -16.96 7.40
C PRO A 209 -0.27 -15.86 7.63
N LEU A 210 0.83 -16.17 8.32
CA LEU A 210 1.91 -15.20 8.55
C LEU A 210 2.58 -14.74 7.25
N ASP A 211 2.62 -15.59 6.24
CA ASP A 211 3.14 -15.30 4.89
C ASP A 211 2.18 -14.46 4.03
N GLY A 212 0.96 -14.19 4.53
CA GLY A 212 -0.04 -13.34 3.91
C GLY A 212 -0.07 -11.89 4.43
N ILE A 213 0.77 -11.53 5.44
CA ILE A 213 0.68 -10.25 6.14
C ILE A 213 1.81 -9.30 5.74
N LEU A 214 1.45 -8.03 5.48
CA LEU A 214 2.34 -6.88 5.50
C LEU A 214 1.81 -5.81 6.46
N ILE A 215 2.64 -4.82 6.76
CA ILE A 215 2.33 -3.71 7.66
C ILE A 215 2.69 -2.41 6.97
N GLU A 216 1.91 -1.38 7.27
CA GLU A 216 2.08 -0.04 6.75
C GLU A 216 1.71 1.04 7.77
N THR A 217 1.91 2.29 7.38
CA THR A 217 1.37 3.43 8.12
C THR A 217 0.33 4.21 7.33
N ASP A 218 0.40 4.20 6.00
CA ASP A 218 -0.35 5.10 5.10
C ASP A 218 -0.13 6.58 5.46
N SER A 219 1.08 6.86 5.95
CA SER A 219 1.41 8.21 6.44
C SER A 219 1.57 9.23 5.30
N PRO A 220 1.13 10.48 5.49
CA PRO A 220 0.74 11.14 6.74
C PRO A 220 -0.70 10.87 7.22
N TYR A 221 -1.43 10.01 6.52
CA TYR A 221 -2.83 9.68 6.80
C TYR A 221 -2.96 8.58 7.86
N MET A 222 -4.18 8.20 8.18
CA MET A 222 -4.54 7.05 9.03
C MET A 222 -3.74 6.94 10.34
N PRO A 223 -3.72 7.98 11.22
CA PRO A 223 -3.01 7.92 12.50
C PRO A 223 -3.58 6.81 13.38
N LEU A 224 -2.75 6.27 14.27
CA LEU A 224 -3.23 5.32 15.27
C LEU A 224 -4.26 5.99 16.20
N HIS A 225 -5.27 5.24 16.61
CA HIS A 225 -6.26 5.73 17.58
C HIS A 225 -5.58 6.24 18.85
N LEU A 226 -6.06 7.40 19.35
CA LEU A 226 -5.49 8.09 20.52
C LEU A 226 -4.03 8.55 20.34
N GLN A 227 -3.55 8.69 19.11
CA GLN A 227 -2.28 9.34 18.86
C GLN A 227 -2.40 10.84 19.18
N SER A 228 -1.35 11.43 19.73
CA SER A 228 -1.33 12.84 20.13
C SER A 228 -1.19 13.83 18.96
N THR A 229 -0.96 13.34 17.77
CA THR A 229 -0.76 14.13 16.54
C THR A 229 -1.78 13.72 15.48
N ASP A 230 -2.28 14.70 14.73
CA ASP A 230 -3.20 14.47 13.61
C ASP A 230 -2.52 13.87 12.38
N LYS A 231 -1.18 13.88 12.34
CA LYS A 231 -0.38 13.28 11.26
C LYS A 231 0.28 12.00 11.70
N ASN A 232 0.20 10.99 10.83
CA ASN A 232 0.94 9.74 10.98
C ASN A 232 2.37 9.89 10.44
N GLU A 233 3.26 8.96 10.77
CA GLU A 233 4.62 8.87 10.21
C GLU A 233 5.13 7.43 10.15
N PRO A 234 6.08 7.09 9.26
CA PRO A 234 6.57 5.72 9.10
C PRO A 234 7.18 5.11 10.37
N ALA A 235 7.64 5.93 11.32
CA ALA A 235 8.12 5.45 12.63
C ALA A 235 7.06 4.67 13.41
N ASN A 236 5.78 4.96 13.17
CA ASN A 236 4.65 4.32 13.84
C ASN A 236 4.43 2.86 13.41
N VAL A 237 5.03 2.39 12.31
CA VAL A 237 4.98 0.98 11.91
C VAL A 237 5.47 0.06 13.04
N ALA A 238 6.41 0.52 13.86
CA ALA A 238 6.88 -0.22 15.04
C ALA A 238 5.75 -0.49 16.04
N ARG A 239 4.83 0.47 16.22
CA ARG A 239 3.66 0.29 17.10
C ARG A 239 2.61 -0.61 16.46
N VAL A 240 2.38 -0.47 15.16
CA VAL A 240 1.45 -1.34 14.41
C VAL A 240 1.88 -2.80 14.56
N VAL A 241 3.15 -3.11 14.33
CA VAL A 241 3.70 -4.47 14.52
C VAL A 241 3.48 -5.00 15.93
N GLN A 242 3.71 -4.19 16.97
CA GLN A 242 3.48 -4.60 18.36
C GLN A 242 2.01 -4.94 18.63
N ILE A 243 1.08 -4.16 18.06
CA ILE A 243 -0.36 -4.37 18.19
C ILE A 243 -0.76 -5.66 17.46
N VAL A 244 -0.28 -5.87 16.23
CA VAL A 244 -0.55 -7.09 15.46
C VAL A 244 0.03 -8.32 16.18
N ALA A 245 1.24 -8.25 16.73
CA ALA A 245 1.84 -9.34 17.51
C ALA A 245 0.99 -9.71 18.73
N LYS A 246 0.45 -8.68 19.42
CA LYS A 246 -0.46 -8.89 20.56
C LYS A 246 -1.79 -9.51 20.13
N ILE A 247 -2.40 -9.05 19.01
CA ILE A 247 -3.65 -9.61 18.49
C ILE A 247 -3.47 -11.08 18.12
N ARG A 248 -2.34 -11.44 17.54
CA ARG A 248 -2.01 -12.78 17.07
C ARG A 248 -1.46 -13.69 18.17
N GLU A 249 -1.10 -13.13 19.32
CA GLU A 249 -0.45 -13.85 20.42
C GLU A 249 0.88 -14.54 20.00
N VAL A 250 1.67 -13.84 19.15
CA VAL A 250 2.97 -14.31 18.66
C VAL A 250 4.11 -13.42 19.14
N ASP A 251 5.34 -13.93 19.11
CA ASP A 251 6.52 -13.13 19.44
C ASP A 251 6.72 -12.01 18.39
N THR A 252 6.98 -10.79 18.87
CA THR A 252 7.14 -9.63 18.01
C THR A 252 8.32 -9.77 17.03
N LYS A 253 9.40 -10.45 17.41
CA LYS A 253 10.57 -10.65 16.53
C LYS A 253 10.27 -11.68 15.43
N GLU A 254 9.49 -12.71 15.77
CA GLU A 254 9.00 -13.68 14.79
C GLU A 254 8.12 -12.99 13.75
N LEU A 255 7.15 -12.17 14.19
CA LEU A 255 6.31 -11.41 13.30
C LEU A 255 7.11 -10.44 12.41
N ILE A 256 8.05 -9.68 12.97
CA ILE A 256 8.93 -8.79 12.21
C ILE A 256 9.70 -9.57 11.14
N SER A 257 10.22 -10.75 11.49
CA SER A 257 10.95 -11.58 10.53
C SER A 257 10.08 -12.09 9.42
N ALA A 258 8.84 -12.50 9.71
CA ALA A 258 7.87 -12.93 8.69
C ALA A 258 7.49 -11.77 7.75
N ILE A 259 7.14 -10.60 8.29
CA ILE A 259 6.81 -9.39 7.51
C ILE A 259 7.98 -8.98 6.63
N TYR A 260 9.21 -8.98 7.15
CA TYR A 260 10.40 -8.63 6.37
C TYR A 260 10.63 -9.60 5.20
N ASN A 261 10.42 -10.89 5.43
CA ASN A 261 10.52 -11.90 4.37
C ASN A 261 9.42 -11.72 3.32
N ASN A 262 8.18 -11.47 3.74
CA ASN A 262 7.05 -11.20 2.84
C ASN A 262 7.30 -9.96 1.97
N PHE A 263 7.80 -8.88 2.58
CA PHE A 263 8.16 -7.64 1.91
C PHE A 263 9.23 -7.88 0.83
N ASN A 264 10.35 -8.53 1.20
CA ASN A 264 11.43 -8.82 0.26
C ASN A 264 10.98 -9.76 -0.87
N ASN A 265 10.19 -10.78 -0.55
CA ASN A 265 9.66 -11.72 -1.54
C ASN A 265 8.68 -11.07 -2.51
N LEU A 266 7.82 -10.16 -2.02
CA LEU A 266 6.88 -9.43 -2.86
C LEU A 266 7.62 -8.51 -3.82
N LEU A 267 8.55 -7.72 -3.30
CA LEU A 267 9.27 -6.68 -4.05
C LEU A 267 10.52 -7.19 -4.78
N ASN A 268 10.81 -8.49 -4.73
CA ASN A 268 12.00 -9.13 -5.33
C ASN A 268 13.32 -8.50 -4.86
N LEU A 269 13.38 -8.01 -3.62
CA LEU A 269 14.60 -7.46 -3.05
C LEU A 269 15.54 -8.59 -2.62
N LYS A 270 16.83 -8.44 -2.96
CA LYS A 270 17.85 -9.37 -2.46
C LYS A 270 18.06 -9.10 -0.96
N ALA A 271 17.98 -10.17 -0.18
CA ALA A 271 18.20 -10.14 1.27
C ALA A 271 19.64 -9.70 1.62
#